data_7183e37f96248344e6c689a9bc7a608f
#
_entry.id   7183e37f96248344e6c689a9bc7a608f
#
_cell.length_a   1.000
_cell.length_b   1.000
_cell.length_c   1.000
_cell.angle_alpha   90.00
_cell.angle_beta   90.00
_cell.angle_gamma   90.00
#
_symmetry.space_group_name_H-M   'P 1'
#
loop_
_entity.id
_entity.type
_entity.pdbx_description
1 polymer ?
#
loop_
_entity_poly.entity_id
_entity_poly.type
_entity_poly.pdbx_seq_one_letter_code
_entity_poly.pdbx_strand_id
1 'polypeptide(L)'
;MIKRVAAIVTCLLILGAPRAQLGGLIKKAKDKTTESKTDKNSKPETPATSDTQPAAGQPAKTENTPPPPPAKKEPAAPVQRNLMWPEGNINRVVSDAPSSPLHDKYVGKLVFSNQQLTPENTKEALFKNNFAIEEAIYARVYIASAVKNYVLYSGNGTGSTGWDNPYGECSLKYSVDDKDTMYILKNFKRNDNSRSWISWQYFISARGENAEFNEERFVKHMNSLSDGEHTIRFKLWAGGVIDRWSIEPIATGEIKLNKLPGKKMSLGRGWGLYKAAMSNPALEKEMVEVMKNKAARDGWKETFSKAKILDKDWTTNRNQYTGIILSRTINATVYAKWPDGHCTAQDFNFIQQWNGSAWSKILEFNGVGDQTVIDCD
;
A
#
# COMPACT_ATOMS: atom_id res chain seq x y z
N MET A 1 -1.31 48.04 37.26
CA MET A 1 -0.04 47.37 36.86
C MET A 1 -0.35 46.30 35.83
N ILE A 2 -0.20 46.60 34.55
CA ILE A 2 -0.50 45.71 33.42
C ILE A 2 0.82 45.21 32.88
N LYS A 3 1.12 43.92 33.03
CA LYS A 3 2.30 43.30 32.42
C LYS A 3 1.93 42.83 31.00
N ARG A 4 2.55 43.46 30.00
CA ARG A 4 2.51 43.06 28.60
C ARG A 4 3.49 41.88 28.42
N VAL A 5 3.01 40.75 27.92
CA VAL A 5 3.80 39.64 27.42
C VAL A 5 3.94 39.81 25.90
N ALA A 6 5.18 39.97 25.45
CA ALA A 6 5.53 40.06 24.05
C ALA A 6 5.69 38.63 23.51
N ALA A 7 4.90 38.23 22.50
CA ALA A 7 5.08 36.99 21.75
C ALA A 7 6.08 37.23 20.64
N ILE A 8 7.20 36.54 20.67
CA ILE A 8 8.19 36.52 19.59
C ILE A 8 7.73 35.46 18.58
N VAL A 9 7.35 35.92 17.39
CA VAL A 9 7.06 35.06 16.24
C VAL A 9 8.36 34.85 15.48
N THR A 10 8.91 33.65 15.57
CA THR A 10 10.08 33.23 14.78
C THR A 10 9.63 32.71 13.43
N CYS A 11 9.78 33.52 12.36
CA CYS A 11 9.61 33.10 10.97
C CYS A 11 10.77 32.18 10.56
N LEU A 12 10.51 30.88 10.37
CA LEU A 12 11.43 29.98 9.68
C LEU A 12 11.19 30.10 8.17
N LEU A 13 12.16 30.73 7.49
CA LEU A 13 12.29 30.71 6.03
C LEU A 13 12.78 29.32 5.59
N ILE A 14 11.90 28.51 5.01
CA ILE A 14 12.29 27.28 4.32
C ILE A 14 12.64 27.66 2.88
N LEU A 15 13.94 27.64 2.58
CA LEU A 15 14.47 27.75 1.23
C LEU A 15 14.15 26.47 0.46
N GLY A 16 13.22 26.55 -0.48
CA GLY A 16 12.91 25.46 -1.41
C GLY A 16 14.03 25.28 -2.43
N ALA A 17 14.65 24.11 -2.46
CA ALA A 17 15.58 23.70 -3.50
C ALA A 17 14.82 23.35 -4.80
N PRO A 18 15.30 23.74 -5.99
CA PRO A 18 14.65 23.38 -7.24
C PRO A 18 14.83 21.89 -7.55
N ARG A 19 13.72 21.19 -7.77
CA ARG A 19 13.73 19.83 -8.29
C ARG A 19 14.13 19.86 -9.78
N ALA A 20 15.28 19.27 -10.09
CA ALA A 20 15.70 19.02 -11.45
C ALA A 20 14.78 17.97 -12.10
N GLN A 21 14.09 18.34 -13.17
CA GLN A 21 13.37 17.43 -14.06
C GLN A 21 14.38 16.61 -14.88
N LEU A 22 14.48 15.33 -14.60
CA LEU A 22 15.12 14.36 -15.51
C LEU A 22 14.09 13.91 -16.55
N GLY A 23 14.18 14.50 -17.75
CA GLY A 23 13.46 14.05 -18.92
C GLY A 23 14.01 12.71 -19.41
N GLY A 24 13.25 11.63 -19.21
CA GLY A 24 13.56 10.30 -19.74
C GLY A 24 13.27 10.21 -21.22
N LEU A 25 14.31 10.08 -22.04
CA LEU A 25 14.26 9.71 -23.46
C LEU A 25 13.77 8.25 -23.60
N ILE A 26 12.54 8.07 -24.09
CA ILE A 26 12.04 6.76 -24.48
C ILE A 26 12.56 6.45 -25.90
N LYS A 27 13.56 5.57 -25.98
CA LYS A 27 13.97 4.94 -27.25
C LYS A 27 12.91 3.91 -27.67
N LYS A 28 12.26 4.16 -28.83
CA LYS A 28 11.47 3.17 -29.55
C LYS A 28 12.36 2.00 -29.98
N ALA A 29 12.18 0.84 -29.37
CA ALA A 29 12.67 -0.42 -29.96
C ALA A 29 11.58 -0.95 -30.90
N LYS A 30 11.92 -1.12 -32.18
CA LYS A 30 11.15 -1.85 -33.19
C LYS A 30 11.39 -3.33 -32.94
N ASP A 31 10.42 -4.07 -32.53
CA ASP A 31 10.46 -5.52 -32.57
C ASP A 31 10.02 -6.02 -33.94
N LYS A 32 10.92 -6.75 -34.58
CA LYS A 32 10.68 -7.53 -35.78
C LYS A 32 9.99 -8.84 -35.35
N THR A 33 8.80 -9.01 -35.88
CA THR A 33 8.08 -10.27 -35.93
C THR A 33 8.85 -11.29 -36.72
N THR A 34 9.13 -12.46 -36.17
CA THR A 34 9.53 -13.65 -36.90
C THR A 34 8.48 -14.73 -36.64
N GLU A 35 7.69 -14.99 -37.67
CA GLU A 35 6.82 -16.16 -37.79
C GLU A 35 7.67 -17.43 -37.85
N SER A 36 7.28 -18.45 -37.11
CA SER A 36 7.67 -19.83 -37.38
C SER A 36 6.43 -20.71 -37.36
N LYS A 37 6.23 -21.32 -38.48
CA LYS A 37 5.14 -22.24 -38.84
C LYS A 37 5.36 -23.63 -38.24
N THR A 38 4.24 -24.25 -37.90
CA THR A 38 3.80 -25.65 -38.12
C THR A 38 4.69 -26.79 -37.63
N ASP A 39 4.11 -27.68 -36.78
CA ASP A 39 3.68 -28.97 -37.34
C ASP A 39 2.69 -29.71 -36.42
N LYS A 40 1.76 -30.40 -37.11
CA LYS A 40 0.66 -31.20 -36.64
C LYS A 40 1.12 -32.62 -36.28
N ASN A 41 0.30 -33.27 -35.48
CA ASN A 41 0.01 -34.71 -35.41
C ASN A 41 0.64 -35.47 -34.22
N SER A 42 -0.20 -35.95 -33.38
CA SER A 42 -0.75 -37.31 -33.49
C SER A 42 -1.65 -37.66 -32.29
N LYS A 43 -2.65 -38.40 -32.62
CA LYS A 43 -3.85 -38.87 -31.91
C LYS A 43 -3.51 -40.06 -30.97
N PRO A 44 -4.48 -40.47 -30.13
CA PRO A 44 -4.28 -41.23 -28.88
C PRO A 44 -4.34 -42.73 -29.07
N GLU A 45 -3.79 -43.46 -28.14
CA GLU A 45 -4.11 -44.89 -27.96
C GLU A 45 -4.42 -45.21 -26.49
N THR A 46 -5.66 -45.65 -26.28
CA THR A 46 -6.05 -46.54 -25.19
C THR A 46 -5.92 -47.96 -25.73
N PRO A 47 -5.48 -48.94 -24.94
CA PRO A 47 -6.40 -49.97 -24.52
C PRO A 47 -6.16 -50.55 -23.13
N ALA A 48 -7.20 -50.94 -22.56
CA ALA A 48 -7.81 -52.25 -22.34
C ALA A 48 -7.56 -52.82 -20.94
N THR A 49 -8.69 -52.94 -20.30
CA THR A 49 -9.20 -53.91 -19.32
C THR A 49 -8.44 -55.22 -19.19
N SER A 50 -8.22 -55.67 -17.92
CA SER A 50 -8.33 -57.05 -17.58
C SER A 50 -8.86 -57.23 -16.15
N ASP A 51 -10.03 -57.84 -16.10
CA ASP A 51 -10.69 -58.46 -14.94
C ASP A 51 -9.80 -59.56 -14.39
N THR A 52 -9.72 -59.67 -13.06
CA THR A 52 -9.64 -60.98 -12.39
C THR A 52 -10.10 -60.85 -10.94
N GLN A 53 -11.20 -61.46 -10.62
CA GLN A 53 -11.74 -61.83 -9.31
C GLN A 53 -11.74 -63.37 -9.26
N PRO A 54 -11.97 -64.02 -8.11
CA PRO A 54 -11.58 -63.88 -6.71
C PRO A 54 -10.94 -65.16 -6.13
N ALA A 55 -10.33 -65.06 -4.93
CA ALA A 55 -10.14 -66.26 -4.14
C ALA A 55 -10.47 -66.00 -2.66
N ALA A 56 -11.42 -66.72 -2.15
CA ALA A 56 -11.82 -66.78 -0.76
C ALA A 56 -10.71 -67.48 0.08
N GLY A 57 -10.31 -66.89 1.18
CA GLY A 57 -9.36 -67.44 2.14
C GLY A 57 -9.75 -67.14 3.58
N GLN A 58 -9.93 -68.15 4.35
CA GLN A 58 -10.41 -68.37 5.72
C GLN A 58 -9.97 -67.36 6.80
N PRO A 59 -10.69 -67.27 7.94
CA PRO A 59 -10.44 -66.36 9.03
C PRO A 59 -9.27 -66.83 9.89
N ALA A 60 -8.22 -66.01 10.02
CA ALA A 60 -7.14 -66.19 10.92
C ALA A 60 -7.51 -65.65 12.34
N LYS A 61 -7.20 -66.47 13.34
CA LYS A 61 -7.35 -66.20 14.77
C LYS A 61 -6.70 -64.87 15.16
N THR A 62 -7.49 -64.04 15.82
CA THR A 62 -7.04 -62.81 16.50
C THR A 62 -6.23 -63.17 17.71
N GLU A 63 -4.95 -62.99 17.65
CA GLU A 63 -4.05 -63.01 18.77
C GLU A 63 -4.11 -61.64 19.45
N ASN A 64 -4.54 -61.62 20.73
CA ASN A 64 -4.62 -60.43 21.55
C ASN A 64 -3.20 -59.95 21.92
N THR A 65 -2.61 -59.10 21.09
CA THR A 65 -1.39 -58.38 21.46
C THR A 65 -1.78 -57.17 22.31
N PRO A 66 -1.21 -56.95 23.51
CA PRO A 66 -1.50 -55.79 24.33
C PRO A 66 -1.11 -54.51 23.57
N PRO A 67 -1.89 -53.42 23.72
CA PRO A 67 -1.63 -52.17 23.04
C PRO A 67 -0.21 -51.66 23.40
N PRO A 68 0.54 -51.14 22.42
CA PRO A 68 1.87 -50.59 22.70
C PRO A 68 1.75 -49.42 23.69
N PRO A 69 2.74 -49.29 24.59
CA PRO A 69 2.74 -48.19 25.54
C PRO A 69 2.68 -46.84 24.81
N PRO A 70 1.95 -45.82 25.33
CA PRO A 70 1.83 -44.53 24.67
C PRO A 70 3.21 -43.99 24.37
N ALA A 71 3.45 -43.67 23.08
CA ALA A 71 4.70 -43.07 22.63
C ALA A 71 4.96 -41.82 23.46
N LYS A 72 6.12 -41.78 24.14
CA LYS A 72 6.60 -40.57 24.80
C LYS A 72 6.61 -39.49 23.73
N LYS A 73 5.76 -38.44 23.89
CA LYS A 73 5.81 -37.24 23.06
C LYS A 73 7.27 -36.74 23.15
N GLU A 74 7.97 -36.83 22.04
CA GLU A 74 9.23 -36.14 21.87
C GLU A 74 9.07 -34.69 22.25
N PRO A 75 9.98 -34.08 23.07
CA PRO A 75 9.91 -32.68 23.40
C PRO A 75 9.85 -31.90 22.08
N ALA A 76 8.83 -31.05 21.92
CA ALA A 76 8.69 -30.19 20.77
C ALA A 76 10.03 -29.47 20.51
N ALA A 77 10.56 -29.57 19.29
CA ALA A 77 11.77 -28.85 18.90
C ALA A 77 11.70 -27.40 19.37
N PRO A 78 12.78 -26.82 19.92
CA PRO A 78 12.74 -25.47 20.44
C PRO A 78 12.26 -24.53 19.35
N VAL A 79 11.23 -23.76 19.65
CA VAL A 79 10.66 -22.75 18.74
C VAL A 79 11.81 -21.83 18.35
N GLN A 80 12.17 -21.84 17.07
CA GLN A 80 13.25 -21.03 16.54
C GLN A 80 12.80 -19.56 16.58
N ARG A 81 13.38 -18.78 17.48
CA ARG A 81 13.07 -17.35 17.63
C ARG A 81 13.80 -16.52 16.59
N ASN A 82 13.26 -15.40 16.22
CA ASN A 82 13.97 -14.43 15.38
C ASN A 82 15.33 -14.11 15.97
N LEU A 83 16.38 -14.31 15.18
CA LEU A 83 17.72 -13.94 15.57
C LEU A 83 17.92 -12.44 15.36
N MET A 84 18.64 -11.82 16.28
CA MET A 84 19.08 -10.43 16.18
C MET A 84 20.61 -10.38 16.23
N TRP A 85 21.17 -9.35 15.64
CA TRP A 85 22.60 -9.09 15.77
C TRP A 85 22.96 -8.93 17.24
N PRO A 86 24.05 -9.55 17.72
CA PRO A 86 24.49 -9.42 19.11
C PRO A 86 24.87 -7.98 19.44
N GLU A 87 24.86 -7.65 20.71
CA GLU A 87 25.33 -6.35 21.20
C GLU A 87 26.78 -6.15 20.81
N GLY A 88 27.14 -4.92 20.40
CA GLY A 88 28.47 -4.60 19.90
C GLY A 88 28.71 -4.89 18.43
N ASN A 89 27.78 -5.55 17.72
CA ASN A 89 27.90 -5.68 16.26
C ASN A 89 27.79 -4.32 15.57
N ILE A 90 28.71 -4.03 14.64
CA ILE A 90 28.78 -2.74 13.92
C ILE A 90 27.49 -2.40 13.15
N ASN A 91 26.73 -3.41 12.74
CA ASN A 91 25.50 -3.25 12.00
C ASN A 91 24.28 -3.06 12.90
N ARG A 92 24.42 -3.26 14.20
CA ARG A 92 23.37 -3.07 15.17
C ARG A 92 23.19 -1.59 15.49
N VAL A 93 21.95 -1.14 15.58
CA VAL A 93 21.59 0.19 16.06
C VAL A 93 21.06 0.12 17.49
N VAL A 94 21.30 1.14 18.27
CA VAL A 94 20.68 1.27 19.59
C VAL A 94 19.20 1.52 19.35
N SER A 95 18.35 0.63 19.89
CA SER A 95 16.90 0.81 19.85
C SER A 95 16.47 1.92 20.78
N ASP A 96 15.38 2.61 20.43
CA ASP A 96 14.78 3.59 21.33
C ASP A 96 14.35 2.93 22.65
N ALA A 97 14.38 3.71 23.70
CA ALA A 97 13.75 3.29 24.95
C ALA A 97 12.21 3.21 24.77
N PRO A 98 11.54 2.25 25.45
CA PRO A 98 10.09 2.19 25.43
C PRO A 98 9.47 3.52 25.90
N SER A 99 8.63 4.12 25.06
CA SER A 99 7.96 5.39 25.35
C SER A 99 6.68 5.22 26.18
N SER A 100 6.27 3.97 26.45
CA SER A 100 5.02 3.67 27.14
C SER A 100 5.11 2.30 27.84
N PRO A 101 4.51 2.13 29.01
CA PRO A 101 4.40 0.82 29.69
C PRO A 101 3.62 -0.21 28.87
N LEU A 102 2.86 0.21 27.86
CA LEU A 102 2.20 -0.68 26.91
C LEU A 102 3.21 -1.44 26.04
N HIS A 103 4.41 -0.91 25.87
CA HIS A 103 5.43 -1.58 25.05
C HIS A 103 5.73 -2.98 25.57
N ASP A 104 6.05 -3.14 26.84
CA ASP A 104 6.40 -4.43 27.44
C ASP A 104 5.25 -5.44 27.35
N LYS A 105 4.01 -4.95 27.51
CA LYS A 105 2.80 -5.77 27.43
C LYS A 105 2.52 -6.27 26.00
N TYR A 106 2.87 -5.47 24.99
CA TYR A 106 2.49 -5.72 23.59
C TYR A 106 3.67 -6.00 22.66
N VAL A 107 4.88 -6.23 23.16
CA VAL A 107 6.03 -6.64 22.34
C VAL A 107 5.65 -7.85 21.46
N GLY A 108 5.95 -7.78 20.18
CA GLY A 108 5.59 -8.79 19.19
C GLY A 108 4.13 -8.73 18.74
N LYS A 109 3.40 -7.65 19.07
CA LYS A 109 1.99 -7.48 18.70
C LYS A 109 1.74 -6.28 17.80
N LEU A 110 0.71 -6.43 16.98
CA LEU A 110 -0.02 -5.35 16.33
C LEU A 110 -1.34 -5.19 17.11
N VAL A 111 -1.59 -4.00 17.63
CA VAL A 111 -2.85 -3.63 18.29
C VAL A 111 -3.62 -2.70 17.36
N PHE A 112 -4.96 -2.76 17.41
CA PHE A 112 -5.81 -2.06 16.46
C PHE A 112 -6.79 -1.14 17.18
N SER A 113 -7.24 -0.10 16.44
CA SER A 113 -8.21 0.89 16.93
C SER A 113 -8.97 1.47 15.75
N ASN A 114 -10.14 2.02 15.98
CA ASN A 114 -10.85 2.86 15.01
C ASN A 114 -10.46 4.35 15.12
N GLN A 115 -9.53 4.67 16.01
CA GLN A 115 -8.94 6.00 16.19
C GLN A 115 -7.44 5.93 15.99
N GLN A 116 -6.85 7.03 15.54
CA GLN A 116 -5.41 7.15 15.37
C GLN A 116 -4.68 6.92 16.71
N LEU A 117 -3.65 6.07 16.68
CA LEU A 117 -2.86 5.69 17.86
C LEU A 117 -1.53 6.45 17.87
N THR A 118 -1.55 7.73 18.23
CA THR A 118 -0.32 8.52 18.42
C THR A 118 0.37 8.16 19.73
N PRO A 119 1.66 8.48 19.91
CA PRO A 119 2.34 8.24 21.20
C PRO A 119 1.61 8.87 22.39
N GLU A 120 0.97 10.03 22.19
CA GLU A 120 0.33 10.83 23.23
C GLU A 120 -1.05 10.28 23.62
N ASN A 121 -1.79 9.70 22.66
CA ASN A 121 -3.17 9.27 22.90
C ASN A 121 -3.33 7.76 23.06
N THR A 122 -2.27 6.97 22.80
CA THR A 122 -2.39 5.51 22.85
C THR A 122 -2.69 5.01 24.26
N LYS A 123 -3.88 4.46 24.42
CA LYS A 123 -4.38 3.84 25.66
C LYS A 123 -5.00 2.50 25.33
N GLU A 124 -4.86 1.53 26.23
CA GLU A 124 -5.40 0.18 26.05
C GLU A 124 -6.91 0.18 25.81
N ALA A 125 -7.64 1.10 26.45
CA ALA A 125 -9.09 1.26 26.27
C ALA A 125 -9.52 1.60 24.83
N LEU A 126 -8.59 2.04 23.98
CA LEU A 126 -8.85 2.28 22.56
C LEU A 126 -8.65 1.04 21.70
N PHE A 127 -8.05 -0.03 22.24
CA PHE A 127 -7.77 -1.23 21.44
C PHE A 127 -9.05 -2.03 21.24
N LYS A 128 -9.25 -2.45 20.01
CA LYS A 128 -10.37 -3.31 19.63
C LYS A 128 -9.94 -4.26 18.51
N ASN A 129 -10.62 -5.41 18.44
CA ASN A 129 -10.35 -6.43 17.43
C ASN A 129 -11.54 -6.67 16.50
N ASN A 130 -12.71 -6.08 16.76
CA ASN A 130 -13.89 -6.25 15.92
C ASN A 130 -14.20 -4.93 15.22
N PHE A 131 -14.31 -4.97 13.90
CA PHE A 131 -14.56 -3.79 13.06
C PHE A 131 -15.71 -4.06 12.09
N ALA A 132 -16.59 -3.07 11.89
CA ALA A 132 -17.42 -3.04 10.70
C ALA A 132 -16.55 -2.64 9.49
N ILE A 133 -16.89 -3.15 8.30
CA ILE A 133 -16.09 -2.86 7.08
C ILE A 133 -16.00 -1.37 6.76
N GLU A 134 -16.96 -0.58 7.24
CA GLU A 134 -17.01 0.88 7.04
C GLU A 134 -16.15 1.65 8.04
N GLU A 135 -15.66 1.01 9.11
CA GLU A 135 -14.86 1.71 10.13
C GLU A 135 -13.44 1.99 9.62
N ALA A 136 -12.85 3.07 10.13
CA ALA A 136 -11.42 3.28 10.02
C ALA A 136 -10.66 2.23 10.84
N ILE A 137 -9.52 1.77 10.34
CA ILE A 137 -8.66 0.81 11.01
C ILE A 137 -7.25 1.37 11.07
N TYR A 138 -6.80 1.62 12.28
CA TYR A 138 -5.43 2.00 12.59
C TYR A 138 -4.78 0.87 13.35
N ALA A 139 -3.49 0.67 13.14
CA ALA A 139 -2.72 -0.30 13.92
C ALA A 139 -1.50 0.38 14.53
N ARG A 140 -1.09 -0.08 15.72
CA ARG A 140 0.21 0.25 16.29
C ARG A 140 0.99 -1.03 16.53
N VAL A 141 2.25 -1.03 16.12
CA VAL A 141 3.15 -2.15 16.33
C VAL A 141 4.07 -1.90 17.50
N TYR A 142 4.41 -2.97 18.20
CA TYR A 142 5.44 -3.01 19.25
C TYR A 142 6.38 -4.17 18.93
N ILE A 143 7.67 -3.89 18.77
CA ILE A 143 8.71 -4.89 18.45
C ILE A 143 9.84 -4.87 19.47
N ALA A 144 10.50 -6.00 19.62
CA ALA A 144 11.52 -6.19 20.64
C ALA A 144 12.82 -5.37 20.41
N SER A 145 13.09 -5.01 19.17
CA SER A 145 14.29 -4.25 18.79
C SER A 145 14.04 -3.49 17.48
N ALA A 146 14.87 -2.50 17.19
CA ALA A 146 14.83 -1.80 15.91
C ALA A 146 14.89 -2.78 14.72
N VAL A 147 14.14 -2.50 13.65
CA VAL A 147 13.99 -3.41 12.51
C VAL A 147 15.34 -3.80 11.90
N LYS A 148 16.32 -2.87 11.89
CA LYS A 148 17.67 -3.11 11.38
C LYS A 148 18.42 -4.20 12.15
N ASN A 149 18.07 -4.45 13.39
CA ASN A 149 18.76 -5.41 14.25
C ASN A 149 18.38 -6.87 13.98
N TYR A 150 17.31 -7.11 13.22
CA TYR A 150 16.90 -8.47 12.87
C TYR A 150 17.76 -9.02 11.73
N VAL A 151 18.22 -10.27 11.91
CA VAL A 151 18.97 -11.00 10.89
C VAL A 151 18.00 -11.54 9.84
N LEU A 152 18.31 -11.33 8.57
CA LEU A 152 17.51 -11.77 7.44
C LEU A 152 18.07 -13.08 6.85
N TYR A 153 17.19 -13.91 6.34
CA TYR A 153 17.49 -15.17 5.69
C TYR A 153 16.84 -15.24 4.31
N SER A 154 17.49 -15.87 3.35
CA SER A 154 16.89 -16.13 2.04
C SER A 154 15.95 -17.34 2.09
N GLY A 155 14.86 -17.26 1.32
CA GLY A 155 13.84 -18.31 1.30
C GLY A 155 13.10 -18.43 2.63
N ASN A 156 12.59 -19.61 2.93
CA ASN A 156 11.82 -19.89 4.16
C ASN A 156 12.70 -20.18 5.38
N GLY A 157 13.85 -19.57 5.48
CA GLY A 157 14.74 -19.74 6.64
C GLY A 157 15.63 -20.98 6.60
N THR A 158 15.61 -21.76 5.52
CA THR A 158 16.42 -22.97 5.38
C THR A 158 17.75 -22.67 4.70
N GLY A 159 18.83 -22.75 5.47
CA GLY A 159 20.16 -23.08 4.93
C GLY A 159 21.03 -21.94 4.41
N SER A 160 20.76 -20.68 4.66
CA SER A 160 21.69 -19.61 4.31
C SER A 160 22.25 -18.87 5.52
N THR A 161 23.44 -18.35 5.37
CA THR A 161 24.04 -17.39 6.32
C THR A 161 23.11 -16.18 6.49
N GLY A 162 22.93 -15.72 7.71
CA GLY A 162 22.16 -14.52 8.00
C GLY A 162 22.72 -13.27 7.30
N TRP A 163 21.86 -12.36 6.95
CA TRP A 163 22.20 -11.12 6.24
C TRP A 163 21.80 -9.91 7.07
N ASP A 164 22.57 -8.86 6.94
CA ASP A 164 22.20 -7.57 7.50
C ASP A 164 20.91 -7.03 6.88
N ASN A 165 20.16 -6.27 7.69
CA ASN A 165 19.08 -5.43 7.22
C ASN A 165 19.55 -3.96 7.17
N PRO A 166 20.41 -3.56 6.20
CA PRO A 166 21.11 -2.29 6.23
C PRO A 166 20.16 -1.09 6.17
N TYR A 167 19.00 -1.29 5.55
CA TYR A 167 18.01 -0.23 5.33
C TYR A 167 16.88 -0.22 6.35
N GLY A 168 16.85 -1.16 7.31
CA GLY A 168 15.71 -1.32 8.21
C GLY A 168 14.39 -1.57 7.48
N GLU A 169 14.44 -2.40 6.43
CA GLU A 169 13.27 -2.76 5.66
C GLU A 169 12.34 -3.67 6.44
N CYS A 170 11.04 -3.50 6.24
CA CYS A 170 10.02 -4.39 6.77
C CYS A 170 8.80 -4.46 5.86
N SER A 171 8.07 -5.55 5.99
CA SER A 171 6.89 -5.84 5.19
C SER A 171 5.74 -6.25 6.09
N LEU A 172 4.64 -5.52 6.00
CA LEU A 172 3.38 -5.88 6.61
C LEU A 172 2.58 -6.71 5.60
N LYS A 173 2.24 -7.93 6.00
CA LYS A 173 1.41 -8.85 5.20
C LYS A 173 0.13 -9.19 5.94
N TYR A 174 -0.88 -9.65 5.21
CA TYR A 174 -2.13 -10.11 5.78
C TYR A 174 -2.63 -11.38 5.10
N SER A 175 -3.44 -12.16 5.81
CA SER A 175 -4.24 -13.27 5.29
C SER A 175 -5.68 -13.13 5.74
N VAL A 176 -6.60 -13.82 5.07
CA VAL A 176 -8.04 -13.78 5.31
C VAL A 176 -8.54 -15.21 5.56
N ASP A 177 -9.34 -15.41 6.62
CA ASP A 177 -10.10 -16.64 6.90
C ASP A 177 -9.24 -17.90 6.90
N ASP A 178 -8.15 -17.91 7.66
CA ASP A 178 -7.24 -19.06 7.80
C ASP A 178 -6.59 -19.57 6.51
N LYS A 179 -6.71 -18.82 5.41
CA LYS A 179 -6.01 -19.16 4.18
C LYS A 179 -4.51 -18.92 4.35
N ASP A 180 -3.72 -19.86 3.88
CA ASP A 180 -2.25 -19.76 3.91
C ASP A 180 -1.70 -18.65 3.01
N THR A 181 -2.51 -18.18 2.07
CA THR A 181 -2.11 -17.12 1.15
C THR A 181 -1.92 -15.81 1.89
N MET A 182 -0.69 -15.31 1.88
CA MET A 182 -0.31 -14.03 2.46
C MET A 182 -0.22 -12.96 1.36
N TYR A 183 -0.91 -11.86 1.56
CA TYR A 183 -0.88 -10.70 0.68
C TYR A 183 0.00 -9.61 1.29
N ILE A 184 0.80 -8.95 0.48
CA ILE A 184 1.57 -7.78 0.93
C ILE A 184 0.60 -6.61 1.06
N LEU A 185 0.49 -6.07 2.28
CA LEU A 185 -0.23 -4.84 2.53
C LEU A 185 0.70 -3.65 2.24
N LYS A 186 1.90 -3.64 2.84
CA LYS A 186 2.83 -2.53 2.70
C LYS A 186 4.27 -2.95 2.92
N ASN A 187 5.15 -2.51 2.03
CA ASN A 187 6.60 -2.56 2.21
C ASN A 187 7.10 -1.15 2.54
N PHE A 188 8.06 -1.03 3.44
CA PHE A 188 8.67 0.25 3.76
C PHE A 188 10.10 0.09 4.29
N LYS A 189 10.84 1.18 4.16
CA LYS A 189 12.19 1.33 4.71
C LYS A 189 12.15 2.34 5.83
N ARG A 190 12.91 2.08 6.89
CA ARG A 190 13.15 3.05 7.93
C ARG A 190 14.29 3.97 7.50
N ASN A 191 14.00 5.25 7.42
CA ASN A 191 15.02 6.27 7.18
C ASN A 191 15.86 6.50 8.45
N ASP A 192 16.86 7.35 8.35
CA ASP A 192 17.78 7.62 9.47
C ASP A 192 17.06 8.11 10.75
N ASN A 193 15.96 8.86 10.60
CA ASN A 193 15.21 9.40 11.74
C ASN A 193 14.34 8.35 12.44
N SER A 194 14.05 7.21 11.79
CA SER A 194 13.15 6.18 12.31
C SER A 194 13.80 4.80 12.45
N ARG A 195 15.09 4.69 12.17
CA ARG A 195 15.81 3.40 12.18
C ARG A 195 15.88 2.73 13.56
N SER A 196 15.82 3.53 14.62
CA SER A 196 15.88 3.08 16.02
C SER A 196 14.50 2.73 16.62
N TRP A 197 13.41 3.06 15.93
CA TRP A 197 12.06 2.90 16.46
C TRP A 197 11.70 1.44 16.73
N ILE A 198 11.08 1.21 17.87
CA ILE A 198 10.52 -0.08 18.30
C ILE A 198 8.99 -0.07 18.37
N SER A 199 8.36 1.07 18.09
CA SER A 199 6.91 1.21 17.99
C SER A 199 6.54 2.33 17.04
N TRP A 200 5.53 2.09 16.19
CA TRP A 200 4.97 3.10 15.28
C TRP A 200 3.56 2.73 14.84
N GLN A 201 2.87 3.67 14.22
CA GLN A 201 1.53 3.51 13.71
C GLN A 201 1.52 3.08 12.25
N TYR A 202 0.53 2.27 11.89
CA TYR A 202 0.10 1.96 10.53
C TYR A 202 -1.29 2.50 10.25
N PHE A 203 -1.50 2.96 9.04
CA PHE A 203 -2.79 3.28 8.47
C PHE A 203 -3.24 2.09 7.62
N ILE A 204 -4.23 1.31 8.09
CA ILE A 204 -4.76 0.13 7.38
C ILE A 204 -5.93 0.56 6.51
N SER A 205 -6.91 1.29 7.08
CA SER A 205 -8.03 1.92 6.41
C SER A 205 -8.31 3.24 7.12
N ALA A 206 -7.47 4.24 6.88
CA ALA A 206 -7.59 5.57 7.49
C ALA A 206 -8.60 6.44 6.71
N ARG A 207 -8.99 7.57 7.33
CA ARG A 207 -9.88 8.57 6.73
C ARG A 207 -9.28 9.96 6.83
N GLY A 208 -9.79 10.88 6.00
CA GLY A 208 -9.33 12.27 5.97
C GLY A 208 -7.90 12.38 5.48
N GLU A 209 -7.10 13.21 6.13
CA GLU A 209 -5.72 13.49 5.71
C GLU A 209 -4.80 12.26 5.69
N ASN A 210 -5.11 11.24 6.49
CA ASN A 210 -4.30 10.02 6.54
C ASN A 210 -4.72 8.98 5.48
N ALA A 211 -5.77 9.22 4.72
CA ALA A 211 -6.28 8.27 3.73
C ALA A 211 -5.35 8.08 2.53
N GLU A 212 -4.41 8.99 2.30
CA GLU A 212 -3.36 8.84 1.28
C GLU A 212 -2.47 7.59 1.52
N PHE A 213 -2.42 7.11 2.76
CA PHE A 213 -1.65 5.92 3.13
C PHE A 213 -2.42 4.61 2.96
N ASN A 214 -3.72 4.65 2.61
CA ASN A 214 -4.51 3.44 2.40
C ASN A 214 -4.06 2.70 1.14
N GLU A 215 -3.88 1.39 1.29
CA GLU A 215 -3.51 0.53 0.17
C GLU A 215 -4.76 0.12 -0.63
N GLU A 216 -4.87 0.58 -1.84
CA GLU A 216 -6.01 0.31 -2.73
C GLU A 216 -6.28 -1.19 -2.91
N ARG A 217 -5.22 -2.00 -3.08
CA ARG A 217 -5.36 -3.45 -3.25
C ARG A 217 -5.99 -4.12 -2.03
N PHE A 218 -5.66 -3.64 -0.83
CA PHE A 218 -6.29 -4.11 0.40
C PHE A 218 -7.77 -3.76 0.44
N VAL A 219 -8.13 -2.52 0.17
CA VAL A 219 -9.52 -2.05 0.13
C VAL A 219 -10.33 -2.83 -0.90
N LYS A 220 -9.80 -3.02 -2.12
CA LYS A 220 -10.46 -3.84 -3.16
C LYS A 220 -10.65 -5.29 -2.70
N HIS A 221 -9.65 -5.90 -2.08
CA HIS A 221 -9.75 -7.27 -1.58
C HIS A 221 -10.81 -7.38 -0.48
N MET A 222 -10.82 -6.50 0.52
CA MET A 222 -11.85 -6.50 1.56
C MET A 222 -13.25 -6.32 0.98
N ASN A 223 -13.41 -5.47 -0.02
CA ASN A 223 -14.69 -5.24 -0.70
C ASN A 223 -15.16 -6.46 -1.53
N SER A 224 -14.23 -7.32 -1.98
CA SER A 224 -14.54 -8.53 -2.73
C SER A 224 -14.93 -9.73 -1.86
N LEU A 225 -14.77 -9.65 -0.53
CA LEU A 225 -15.18 -10.70 0.38
C LEU A 225 -16.71 -10.88 0.34
N SER A 226 -17.20 -12.06 0.69
CA SER A 226 -18.63 -12.32 0.92
C SER A 226 -19.15 -11.48 2.09
N ASP A 227 -20.45 -11.35 2.20
CA ASP A 227 -21.05 -10.78 3.40
C ASP A 227 -20.86 -11.74 4.58
N GLY A 228 -20.62 -11.19 5.79
CA GLY A 228 -20.38 -11.96 7.01
C GLY A 228 -19.16 -11.47 7.79
N GLU A 229 -18.77 -12.26 8.80
CA GLU A 229 -17.57 -12.03 9.60
C GLU A 229 -16.37 -12.73 8.94
N HIS A 230 -15.27 -12.00 8.81
CA HIS A 230 -13.99 -12.46 8.29
C HIS A 230 -12.88 -12.21 9.30
N THR A 231 -11.96 -13.16 9.43
CA THR A 231 -10.77 -13.01 10.27
C THR A 231 -9.61 -12.54 9.41
N ILE A 232 -9.07 -11.35 9.71
CA ILE A 232 -7.90 -10.80 9.03
C ILE A 232 -6.70 -10.89 9.94
N ARG A 233 -5.69 -11.66 9.55
CA ARG A 233 -4.44 -11.81 10.31
C ARG A 233 -3.34 -11.00 9.68
N PHE A 234 -2.67 -10.22 10.48
CA PHE A 234 -1.54 -9.39 10.06
C PHE A 234 -0.25 -9.95 10.62
N LYS A 235 0.79 -9.96 9.80
CA LYS A 235 2.15 -10.36 10.17
C LYS A 235 3.14 -9.31 9.67
N LEU A 236 3.96 -8.79 10.56
CA LEU A 236 5.05 -7.89 10.22
C LEU A 236 6.35 -8.69 10.19
N TRP A 237 7.08 -8.59 9.09
CA TRP A 237 8.36 -9.22 8.88
C TRP A 237 9.45 -8.17 8.78
N ALA A 238 10.63 -8.42 9.37
CA ALA A 238 11.82 -7.65 8.99
C ALA A 238 12.30 -8.15 7.62
N GLY A 239 12.76 -7.22 6.77
CA GLY A 239 13.12 -7.49 5.38
C GLY A 239 11.94 -7.36 4.42
N GLY A 240 12.10 -7.85 3.19
CA GLY A 240 11.02 -7.92 2.22
C GLY A 240 11.29 -7.37 0.84
N VAL A 241 12.45 -6.78 0.60
CA VAL A 241 12.75 -6.16 -0.70
C VAL A 241 13.54 -7.10 -1.63
N ILE A 242 14.26 -8.09 -1.10
CA ILE A 242 15.09 -9.01 -1.91
C ILE A 242 14.91 -10.44 -1.39
N ASP A 243 13.68 -10.95 -1.33
CA ASP A 243 13.37 -12.31 -0.87
C ASP A 243 14.12 -12.75 0.39
N ARG A 244 14.42 -11.80 1.27
CA ARG A 244 15.09 -12.00 2.54
C ARG A 244 14.22 -11.49 3.67
N TRP A 245 14.01 -12.34 4.66
CA TRP A 245 13.06 -12.11 5.74
C TRP A 245 13.64 -12.56 7.08
N SER A 246 13.15 -12.00 8.17
CA SER A 246 13.33 -12.64 9.48
C SER A 246 12.76 -14.06 9.45
N ILE A 247 13.24 -14.96 10.31
CA ILE A 247 12.77 -16.37 10.34
C ILE A 247 11.27 -16.43 10.64
N GLU A 248 10.82 -15.57 11.55
CA GLU A 248 9.42 -15.45 11.96
C GLU A 248 8.94 -14.00 11.83
N PRO A 249 7.63 -13.76 11.84
CA PRO A 249 7.10 -12.41 11.98
C PRO A 249 7.63 -11.75 13.26
N ILE A 250 8.05 -10.51 13.16
CA ILE A 250 8.52 -9.72 14.32
C ILE A 250 7.37 -9.10 15.13
N ALA A 251 6.17 -9.08 14.55
CA ALA A 251 4.93 -8.77 15.23
C ALA A 251 3.74 -9.39 14.50
N THR A 252 2.70 -9.75 15.26
CA THR A 252 1.45 -10.32 14.72
C THR A 252 0.24 -9.64 15.35
N GLY A 253 -0.88 -9.66 14.63
CA GLY A 253 -2.16 -9.17 15.14
C GLY A 253 -3.31 -9.73 14.32
N GLU A 254 -4.51 -9.68 14.90
CA GLU A 254 -5.71 -10.21 14.27
C GLU A 254 -6.90 -9.29 14.54
N ILE A 255 -7.75 -9.13 13.53
CA ILE A 255 -9.04 -8.48 13.65
C ILE A 255 -10.13 -9.35 13.06
N LYS A 256 -11.35 -9.15 13.54
CA LYS A 256 -12.58 -9.59 12.90
C LYS A 256 -13.20 -8.43 12.15
N LEU A 257 -13.44 -8.62 10.86
CA LEU A 257 -14.05 -7.65 9.97
C LEU A 257 -15.45 -8.12 9.61
N ASN A 258 -16.46 -7.36 10.03
CA ASN A 258 -17.85 -7.67 9.71
C ASN A 258 -18.30 -6.89 8.48
N LYS A 259 -18.64 -7.60 7.40
CA LYS A 259 -19.16 -7.05 6.16
C LYS A 259 -20.66 -7.29 6.05
N LEU A 260 -21.44 -6.22 6.17
CA LEU A 260 -22.88 -6.27 5.93
C LEU A 260 -23.20 -6.09 4.43
N PRO A 261 -24.36 -6.60 3.97
CA PRO A 261 -24.80 -6.46 2.60
C PRO A 261 -24.77 -4.98 2.12
N GLY A 262 -24.14 -4.75 0.98
CA GLY A 262 -24.03 -3.43 0.38
C GLY A 262 -23.02 -2.47 1.05
N LYS A 263 -22.45 -2.86 2.19
CA LYS A 263 -21.42 -2.06 2.87
C LYS A 263 -20.05 -2.32 2.30
N LYS A 264 -19.22 -1.26 2.25
CA LYS A 264 -17.88 -1.31 1.64
C LYS A 264 -16.87 -0.55 2.48
N MET A 265 -15.63 -1.04 2.47
CA MET A 265 -14.50 -0.30 2.96
C MET A 265 -14.21 0.85 2.01
N SER A 266 -14.07 2.05 2.56
CA SER A 266 -13.75 3.26 1.81
C SER A 266 -12.23 3.40 1.67
N LEU A 267 -11.77 4.00 0.57
CA LEU A 267 -10.40 4.49 0.46
C LEU A 267 -10.14 5.66 1.42
N GLY A 268 -11.21 6.23 1.97
CA GLY A 268 -11.15 7.36 2.91
C GLY A 268 -10.81 8.69 2.23
N ARG A 269 -10.65 8.69 0.93
CA ARG A 269 -10.30 9.84 0.11
C ARG A 269 -11.32 10.00 -1.01
N GLY A 270 -12.11 11.06 -0.95
CA GLY A 270 -13.10 11.40 -1.96
C GLY A 270 -12.80 12.75 -2.61
N TRP A 271 -13.57 13.09 -3.63
CA TRP A 271 -13.43 14.36 -4.35
C TRP A 271 -13.47 15.58 -3.43
N GLY A 272 -14.20 15.52 -2.32
CA GLY A 272 -14.32 16.59 -1.33
C GLY A 272 -12.98 17.03 -0.70
N LEU A 273 -11.97 16.16 -0.65
CA LEU A 273 -10.64 16.48 -0.08
C LEU A 273 -9.79 17.38 -0.99
N TYR A 274 -10.08 17.39 -2.31
CA TYR A 274 -9.38 18.27 -3.24
C TYR A 274 -9.89 19.70 -3.08
N LYS A 275 -8.98 20.64 -2.82
CA LYS A 275 -9.30 22.06 -2.64
C LYS A 275 -8.85 22.84 -3.87
N ALA A 276 -9.76 23.63 -4.44
CA ALA A 276 -9.39 24.58 -5.48
C ALA A 276 -8.57 25.71 -4.84
N ALA A 277 -7.45 26.08 -5.46
CA ALA A 277 -6.68 27.26 -5.09
C ALA A 277 -7.26 28.54 -5.70
N MET A 278 -7.99 28.40 -6.83
CA MET A 278 -8.74 29.45 -7.49
C MET A 278 -10.15 28.92 -7.79
N SER A 279 -11.18 29.71 -7.50
CA SER A 279 -12.56 29.39 -7.86
C SER A 279 -12.90 30.05 -9.18
N ASN A 280 -13.06 29.29 -10.25
CA ASN A 280 -13.51 29.73 -11.56
C ASN A 280 -14.36 28.64 -12.23
N PRO A 281 -15.67 28.56 -11.88
CA PRO A 281 -16.53 27.47 -12.37
C PRO A 281 -16.65 27.42 -13.91
N ALA A 282 -16.53 28.56 -14.60
CA ALA A 282 -16.56 28.58 -16.06
C ALA A 282 -15.33 27.91 -16.66
N LEU A 283 -14.12 28.22 -16.13
CA LEU A 283 -12.87 27.61 -16.54
C LEU A 283 -12.81 26.12 -16.16
N GLU A 284 -13.25 25.75 -14.95
CA GLU A 284 -13.35 24.35 -14.51
C GLU A 284 -14.25 23.53 -15.44
N LYS A 285 -15.39 24.09 -15.86
CA LYS A 285 -16.27 23.46 -16.85
C LYS A 285 -15.58 23.29 -18.21
N GLU A 286 -14.88 24.32 -18.68
CA GLU A 286 -14.12 24.27 -19.93
C GLU A 286 -13.02 23.18 -19.88
N MET A 287 -12.28 23.07 -18.77
CA MET A 287 -11.29 22.02 -18.55
C MET A 287 -11.91 20.61 -18.68
N VAL A 288 -13.07 20.39 -18.07
CA VAL A 288 -13.80 19.12 -18.22
C VAL A 288 -14.16 18.84 -19.67
N GLU A 289 -14.64 19.82 -20.44
CA GLU A 289 -14.96 19.64 -21.84
C GLU A 289 -13.72 19.37 -22.70
N VAL A 290 -12.59 20.03 -22.42
CA VAL A 290 -11.30 19.74 -23.06
C VAL A 290 -10.91 18.27 -22.83
N MET A 291 -11.06 17.78 -21.61
CA MET A 291 -10.74 16.38 -21.27
C MET A 291 -11.69 15.39 -21.95
N LYS A 292 -13.00 15.68 -22.01
CA LYS A 292 -13.97 14.84 -22.75
C LYS A 292 -13.61 14.74 -24.23
N ASN A 293 -13.29 15.87 -24.86
CA ASN A 293 -12.90 15.92 -26.27
C ASN A 293 -11.58 15.17 -26.51
N LYS A 294 -10.62 15.31 -25.59
CA LYS A 294 -9.34 14.58 -25.65
C LYS A 294 -9.58 13.08 -25.52
N ALA A 295 -10.40 12.65 -24.55
CA ALA A 295 -10.75 11.24 -24.35
C ALA A 295 -11.44 10.65 -25.58
N ALA A 296 -12.40 11.33 -26.16
CA ALA A 296 -13.10 10.89 -27.36
C ALA A 296 -12.14 10.71 -28.56
N ARG A 297 -11.22 11.66 -28.75
CA ARG A 297 -10.24 11.60 -29.83
C ARG A 297 -9.22 10.47 -29.64
N ASP A 298 -8.75 10.26 -28.40
CA ASP A 298 -7.66 9.34 -28.11
C ASP A 298 -8.17 7.94 -27.70
N GLY A 299 -9.49 7.76 -27.63
CA GLY A 299 -10.12 6.47 -27.28
C GLY A 299 -10.04 6.10 -25.80
N TRP A 300 -9.88 7.09 -24.92
CA TRP A 300 -9.89 6.87 -23.49
C TRP A 300 -11.29 6.42 -23.03
N LYS A 301 -11.35 5.61 -21.99
CA LYS A 301 -12.60 4.96 -21.55
C LYS A 301 -13.25 5.64 -20.36
N GLU A 302 -12.52 6.48 -19.66
CA GLU A 302 -12.97 7.21 -18.49
C GLU A 302 -13.93 8.36 -18.88
N THR A 303 -14.85 8.66 -17.97
CA THR A 303 -15.80 9.77 -18.09
C THR A 303 -15.43 10.89 -17.14
N PHE A 304 -15.05 12.05 -17.68
CA PHE A 304 -14.68 13.24 -16.92
C PHE A 304 -15.92 14.06 -16.54
N SER A 305 -16.01 14.56 -15.29
CA SER A 305 -17.22 15.27 -14.83
C SER A 305 -16.98 16.50 -13.97
N LYS A 306 -15.88 16.61 -13.26
CA LYS A 306 -15.57 17.72 -12.34
C LYS A 306 -14.10 18.11 -12.48
N ALA A 307 -13.78 19.39 -12.24
CA ALA A 307 -12.41 19.89 -12.16
C ALA A 307 -12.27 20.83 -10.95
N LYS A 308 -11.04 20.95 -10.44
CA LYS A 308 -10.64 21.93 -9.42
C LYS A 308 -9.28 22.50 -9.78
N ILE A 309 -9.19 23.81 -9.88
CA ILE A 309 -7.96 24.50 -10.27
C ILE A 309 -6.99 24.48 -9.10
N LEU A 310 -5.77 23.98 -9.34
CA LEU A 310 -4.73 23.84 -8.33
C LEU A 310 -3.84 25.07 -8.16
N ASP A 311 -3.77 25.91 -9.19
CA ASP A 311 -2.95 27.10 -9.17
C ASP A 311 -3.79 28.32 -8.76
N LYS A 312 -3.17 29.27 -8.06
CA LYS A 312 -3.83 30.54 -7.67
C LYS A 312 -3.96 31.49 -8.85
N ASP A 313 -3.14 31.33 -9.88
CA ASP A 313 -3.12 32.15 -11.08
C ASP A 313 -2.46 31.41 -12.24
N TRP A 314 -2.57 31.96 -13.44
CA TRP A 314 -1.90 31.46 -14.64
C TRP A 314 -0.40 31.68 -14.59
N THR A 315 0.37 30.69 -15.00
CA THR A 315 1.80 30.83 -15.24
C THR A 315 2.05 31.23 -16.69
N THR A 316 2.63 32.42 -16.89
CA THR A 316 2.95 32.93 -18.22
C THR A 316 4.31 32.40 -18.69
N ASN A 317 4.32 31.72 -19.82
CA ASN A 317 5.52 31.20 -20.48
C ASN A 317 6.06 32.22 -21.48
N ARG A 318 7.34 32.48 -21.41
CA ARG A 318 8.05 33.43 -22.31
C ARG A 318 9.19 32.72 -23.02
N ASN A 319 9.51 33.22 -24.21
CA ASN A 319 10.75 32.84 -24.86
C ASN A 319 11.94 33.29 -24.01
N GLN A 320 12.82 32.36 -23.66
CA GLN A 320 13.93 32.61 -22.74
C GLN A 320 14.98 33.61 -23.26
N TYR A 321 15.04 33.79 -24.59
CA TYR A 321 16.01 34.70 -25.23
C TYR A 321 15.42 36.08 -25.53
N THR A 322 14.18 36.12 -25.98
CA THR A 322 13.56 37.37 -26.45
C THR A 322 12.59 37.98 -25.44
N GLY A 323 12.19 37.24 -24.40
CA GLY A 323 11.19 37.68 -23.44
C GLY A 323 9.76 37.71 -23.98
N ILE A 324 9.54 37.39 -25.26
CA ILE A 324 8.21 37.41 -25.90
C ILE A 324 7.30 36.38 -25.22
N ILE A 325 6.07 36.79 -24.91
CA ILE A 325 5.05 35.89 -24.39
C ILE A 325 4.66 34.88 -25.47
N LEU A 326 4.63 33.59 -25.08
CA LEU A 326 4.27 32.48 -25.95
C LEU A 326 2.92 31.88 -25.57
N SER A 327 2.73 31.58 -24.28
CA SER A 327 1.55 30.91 -23.77
C SER A 327 1.38 31.18 -22.28
N ARG A 328 0.26 30.73 -21.73
CA ARG A 328 0.09 30.59 -20.30
C ARG A 328 -0.45 29.21 -19.96
N THR A 329 -0.05 28.70 -18.79
CA THR A 329 -0.46 27.37 -18.33
C THR A 329 -1.11 27.44 -16.96
N ILE A 330 -1.95 26.45 -16.65
CA ILE A 330 -2.62 26.30 -15.36
C ILE A 330 -2.86 24.83 -15.09
N ASN A 331 -2.71 24.41 -13.82
CA ASN A 331 -2.93 23.05 -13.40
C ASN A 331 -4.30 22.88 -12.76
N ALA A 332 -4.92 21.75 -13.01
CA ALA A 332 -6.16 21.36 -12.35
C ALA A 332 -6.21 19.86 -12.11
N THR A 333 -6.83 19.46 -11.00
CA THR A 333 -7.24 18.06 -10.78
C THR A 333 -8.60 17.85 -11.44
N VAL A 334 -8.74 16.77 -12.21
CA VAL A 334 -9.99 16.38 -12.87
C VAL A 334 -10.46 15.03 -12.36
N TYR A 335 -11.74 14.96 -12.01
CA TYR A 335 -12.41 13.73 -11.58
C TYR A 335 -12.83 12.93 -12.80
N ALA A 336 -12.51 11.62 -12.76
CA ALA A 336 -12.92 10.68 -13.77
C ALA A 336 -13.53 9.43 -13.15
N LYS A 337 -14.52 8.85 -13.85
CA LYS A 337 -15.12 7.56 -13.55
C LYS A 337 -14.79 6.59 -14.68
N TRP A 338 -14.29 5.42 -14.31
CA TRP A 338 -13.89 4.35 -15.22
C TRP A 338 -15.03 3.37 -15.50
N PRO A 339 -14.99 2.61 -16.61
CA PRO A 339 -16.05 1.65 -16.95
C PRO A 339 -16.25 0.54 -15.92
N ASP A 340 -15.21 0.16 -15.19
CA ASP A 340 -15.28 -0.84 -14.11
C ASP A 340 -15.86 -0.27 -12.80
N GLY A 341 -16.24 1.02 -12.82
CA GLY A 341 -16.91 1.71 -11.73
C GLY A 341 -15.99 2.34 -10.69
N HIS A 342 -14.65 2.23 -10.82
CA HIS A 342 -13.76 2.99 -9.93
C HIS A 342 -13.66 4.46 -10.36
N CYS A 343 -13.26 5.32 -9.43
CA CYS A 343 -13.11 6.75 -9.66
C CYS A 343 -11.67 7.19 -9.40
N THR A 344 -11.21 8.18 -10.16
CA THR A 344 -9.89 8.77 -10.01
C THR A 344 -9.95 10.29 -9.98
N ALA A 345 -8.97 10.87 -9.32
CA ALA A 345 -8.59 12.27 -9.42
C ALA A 345 -7.21 12.31 -10.07
N GLN A 346 -7.08 13.02 -11.15
CA GLN A 346 -5.82 13.12 -11.89
C GLN A 346 -5.49 14.56 -12.20
N ASP A 347 -4.22 14.91 -12.03
CA ASP A 347 -3.73 16.25 -12.32
C ASP A 347 -3.44 16.39 -13.81
N PHE A 348 -3.85 17.52 -14.36
CA PHE A 348 -3.66 17.90 -15.75
C PHE A 348 -3.15 19.33 -15.85
N ASN A 349 -2.30 19.56 -16.85
CA ASN A 349 -1.87 20.90 -17.23
C ASN A 349 -2.62 21.33 -18.47
N PHE A 350 -3.13 22.56 -18.43
CA PHE A 350 -3.86 23.21 -19.52
C PHE A 350 -3.10 24.43 -20.02
N ILE A 351 -3.23 24.76 -21.30
CA ILE A 351 -2.52 25.84 -21.95
C ILE A 351 -3.44 26.71 -22.79
N GLN A 352 -3.16 28.01 -22.80
CA GLN A 352 -3.68 28.96 -23.78
C GLN A 352 -2.54 29.67 -24.51
N GLN A 353 -2.62 29.74 -25.83
CA GLN A 353 -1.61 30.38 -26.68
C GLN A 353 -1.77 31.89 -26.67
N TRP A 354 -0.68 32.62 -26.83
CA TRP A 354 -0.64 34.05 -27.03
C TRP A 354 -0.55 34.36 -28.52
N ASN A 355 -1.49 35.20 -29.09
CA ASN A 355 -1.50 35.49 -30.51
C ASN A 355 -0.80 36.83 -30.86
N GLY A 356 -0.08 37.41 -29.90
CA GLY A 356 0.58 38.70 -30.05
C GLY A 356 -0.20 39.91 -29.46
N SER A 357 -1.51 39.75 -29.23
CA SER A 357 -2.37 40.82 -28.67
C SER A 357 -3.31 40.34 -27.57
N ALA A 358 -3.73 39.10 -27.61
CA ALA A 358 -4.63 38.49 -26.65
C ALA A 358 -4.35 37.01 -26.44
N TRP A 359 -4.88 36.46 -25.34
CA TRP A 359 -4.91 35.04 -25.08
C TRP A 359 -5.93 34.36 -26.01
N SER A 360 -5.55 33.19 -26.54
CA SER A 360 -6.49 32.33 -27.28
C SER A 360 -7.75 32.10 -26.43
N LYS A 361 -8.88 32.08 -27.08
CA LYS A 361 -10.16 31.67 -26.45
C LYS A 361 -10.24 30.14 -26.28
N ILE A 362 -9.31 29.39 -26.90
CA ILE A 362 -9.27 27.95 -26.90
C ILE A 362 -8.33 27.52 -25.76
N LEU A 363 -8.89 26.76 -24.82
CA LEU A 363 -8.12 26.02 -23.83
C LEU A 363 -7.71 24.67 -24.41
N GLU A 364 -6.45 24.28 -24.24
CA GLU A 364 -5.92 23.03 -24.76
C GLU A 364 -5.33 22.18 -23.63
N PHE A 365 -5.40 20.87 -23.78
CA PHE A 365 -4.65 19.91 -22.94
C PHE A 365 -3.15 20.02 -23.27
N ASN A 366 -2.32 20.16 -22.25
CA ASN A 366 -0.87 20.30 -22.38
C ASN A 366 -0.07 19.17 -21.75
N GLY A 367 -0.58 18.54 -20.69
CA GLY A 367 0.14 17.49 -20.01
C GLY A 367 -0.66 16.79 -18.93
N VAL A 368 -0.15 15.65 -18.49
CA VAL A 368 -0.72 14.78 -17.45
C VAL A 368 0.23 14.68 -16.27
N GLY A 369 -0.30 14.78 -15.07
CA GLY A 369 0.39 14.59 -13.81
C GLY A 369 -0.05 13.31 -13.09
N ASP A 370 0.02 13.33 -11.76
CA ASP A 370 -0.27 12.19 -10.91
C ASP A 370 -1.76 11.82 -10.92
N GLN A 371 -2.03 10.52 -10.90
CA GLN A 371 -3.37 9.96 -10.79
C GLN A 371 -3.54 9.25 -9.45
N THR A 372 -4.64 9.51 -8.78
CA THR A 372 -5.00 8.91 -7.50
C THR A 372 -6.39 8.26 -7.60
N VAL A 373 -6.50 7.01 -7.16
CA VAL A 373 -7.82 6.36 -7.03
C VAL A 373 -8.52 6.92 -5.80
N ILE A 374 -9.79 7.28 -5.94
CA ILE A 374 -10.61 7.89 -4.91
C ILE A 374 -11.96 7.18 -4.78
N ASP A 375 -12.65 7.41 -3.65
CA ASP A 375 -14.04 6.99 -3.51
C ASP A 375 -14.91 7.74 -4.54
N CYS A 376 -15.84 7.03 -5.15
CA CYS A 376 -16.82 7.64 -6.03
C CYS A 376 -17.86 8.40 -5.20
N ASP A 377 -18.21 9.62 -5.66
CA ASP A 377 -19.30 10.42 -5.08
C ASP A 377 -20.67 9.85 -5.47
#